data_84cf3364e8bbc7be05b40253d4c2fed9
#
_entry.id   84cf3364e8bbc7be05b40253d4c2fed9
#
_cell.length_a   1.000
_cell.length_b   1.000
_cell.length_c   1.000
_cell.angle_alpha   90.00
_cell.angle_beta   90.00
_cell.angle_gamma   90.00
#
_symmetry.space_group_name_H-M   'P 1'
#
loop_
_entity.id
_entity.type
_entity.pdbx_description
1 polymer ?
#
loop_
_entity_poly.entity_id
_entity_poly.type
_entity_poly.pdbx_seq_one_letter_code
_entity_poly.pdbx_strand_id
1 'polypeptide(L)'
;MLFLLFLPPLMFKKRKKMKRIILLLVAAITVVACGKGDDKNESNTKKFNPPAWIQGTWLDSNNIGYKFEVNDFCVIVPTQEICYNQGIFATEVTDVKEEKTDNTYKVSFRLSNATTYIYEFKKKSDTQIVATPYKEFTKK
;
A
#
# COMPACT_ATOMS: atom_id res chain seq x y z
N MET A 1 -45.94 60.34 -13.08
CA MET A 1 -46.42 59.57 -11.95
C MET A 1 -45.38 58.52 -11.64
N LEU A 2 -44.55 58.80 -10.64
CA LEU A 2 -43.30 58.07 -10.35
C LEU A 2 -43.60 57.05 -9.24
N PHE A 3 -43.49 55.77 -9.53
CA PHE A 3 -43.56 54.74 -8.50
C PHE A 3 -42.15 54.21 -8.24
N LEU A 4 -41.51 54.78 -7.25
CA LEU A 4 -40.29 54.29 -6.64
C LEU A 4 -40.65 53.04 -5.79
N LEU A 5 -40.34 51.85 -6.28
CA LEU A 5 -40.39 50.64 -5.50
C LEU A 5 -39.17 50.59 -4.57
N PHE A 6 -39.42 50.88 -3.32
CA PHE A 6 -38.50 50.65 -2.20
C PHE A 6 -38.24 49.17 -2.04
N LEU A 7 -37.06 48.68 -2.39
CA LEU A 7 -36.60 47.34 -2.04
C LEU A 7 -36.10 47.36 -0.58
N PRO A 8 -36.63 46.50 0.30
CA PRO A 8 -36.22 46.48 1.68
C PRO A 8 -34.80 45.90 1.86
N PRO A 9 -34.01 46.41 2.80
CA PRO A 9 -32.59 46.01 3.00
C PRO A 9 -32.40 44.66 3.70
N LEU A 10 -33.40 43.80 3.70
CA LEU A 10 -33.39 42.53 4.46
C LEU A 10 -32.71 41.38 3.78
N MET A 11 -32.33 41.50 2.50
CA MET A 11 -31.71 40.38 1.79
C MET A 11 -30.19 40.22 2.01
N PHE A 12 -29.50 41.22 2.51
CA PHE A 12 -28.05 41.16 2.72
C PHE A 12 -27.65 40.38 4.00
N LYS A 13 -28.55 40.29 4.98
CA LYS A 13 -28.25 39.60 6.24
C LYS A 13 -28.31 38.07 6.13
N LYS A 14 -29.07 37.53 5.17
CA LYS A 14 -29.12 36.08 4.92
C LYS A 14 -27.88 35.52 4.24
N ARG A 15 -27.20 36.29 3.39
CA ARG A 15 -25.99 35.81 2.69
C ARG A 15 -24.79 35.63 3.63
N LYS A 16 -24.68 36.44 4.69
CA LYS A 16 -23.59 36.26 5.68
C LYS A 16 -23.77 35.01 6.53
N LYS A 17 -25.01 34.65 6.86
CA LYS A 17 -25.26 33.38 7.59
C LYS A 17 -25.03 32.16 6.73
N MET A 18 -25.38 32.17 5.44
CA MET A 18 -25.10 31.07 4.54
C MET A 18 -23.61 30.85 4.30
N LYS A 19 -22.83 31.93 4.16
CA LYS A 19 -21.36 31.81 4.03
C LYS A 19 -20.72 31.19 5.28
N ARG A 20 -21.23 31.50 6.46
CA ARG A 20 -20.74 30.91 7.72
C ARG A 20 -21.17 29.45 7.88
N ILE A 21 -22.38 29.11 7.44
CA ILE A 21 -22.85 27.72 7.45
C ILE A 21 -22.10 26.87 6.44
N ILE A 22 -21.80 27.39 5.24
CA ILE A 22 -21.00 26.69 4.23
C ILE A 22 -19.56 26.51 4.71
N LEU A 23 -18.98 27.51 5.39
CA LEU A 23 -17.64 27.41 5.97
C LEU A 23 -17.57 26.39 7.11
N LEU A 24 -18.62 26.28 7.92
CA LEU A 24 -18.73 25.27 8.97
C LEU A 24 -18.94 23.86 8.38
N LEU A 25 -19.68 23.74 7.27
CA LEU A 25 -19.87 22.47 6.57
C LEU A 25 -18.58 21.99 5.89
N VAL A 26 -17.80 22.88 5.30
CA VAL A 26 -16.49 22.55 4.71
C VAL A 26 -15.49 22.16 5.79
N ALA A 27 -15.51 22.82 6.95
CA ALA A 27 -14.65 22.46 8.08
C ALA A 27 -15.02 21.08 8.68
N ALA A 28 -16.30 20.73 8.66
CA ALA A 28 -16.75 19.41 9.14
C ALA A 28 -16.35 18.24 8.20
N ILE A 29 -16.19 18.49 6.90
CA ILE A 29 -15.78 17.47 5.92
C ILE A 29 -14.29 17.16 6.03
N THR A 30 -13.47 18.09 6.47
CA THR A 30 -12.01 17.86 6.62
C THR A 30 -11.64 17.04 7.86
N VAL A 31 -12.55 16.84 8.81
CA VAL A 31 -12.29 16.03 10.02
C VAL A 31 -12.65 14.55 9.82
N VAL A 32 -13.36 14.19 8.75
CA VAL A 32 -13.74 12.80 8.45
C VAL A 32 -12.67 12.02 7.66
N ALA A 33 -11.55 12.66 7.30
CA ALA A 33 -10.45 12.01 6.59
C ALA A 33 -9.48 11.21 7.50
N CYS A 34 -9.79 11.04 8.79
CA CYS A 34 -9.06 10.18 9.72
C CYS A 34 -10.00 9.18 10.40
N GLY A 35 -10.88 8.55 9.62
CA GLY A 35 -11.72 7.46 10.07
C GLY A 35 -11.16 6.14 9.55
N LYS A 36 -10.83 5.22 10.44
CA LYS A 36 -10.72 3.79 10.13
C LYS A 36 -11.98 3.38 9.35
N GLY A 37 -11.87 3.32 8.04
CA GLY A 37 -12.88 2.72 7.20
C GLY A 37 -12.59 1.23 7.11
N ASP A 38 -13.45 0.41 7.69
CA ASP A 38 -13.64 -0.96 7.27
C ASP A 38 -14.26 -0.94 5.85
N ASP A 39 -13.43 -0.72 4.84
CA ASP A 39 -13.85 -0.88 3.45
C ASP A 39 -13.82 -2.36 3.07
N LYS A 40 -14.92 -3.02 3.39
CA LYS A 40 -15.35 -4.23 2.70
C LYS A 40 -15.83 -3.82 1.32
N ASN A 41 -14.98 -3.87 0.33
CA ASN A 41 -15.20 -4.15 -1.09
C ASN A 41 -14.15 -3.45 -1.97
N GLU A 42 -12.95 -4.00 -1.97
CA GLU A 42 -12.19 -4.04 -3.21
C GLU A 42 -11.39 -5.33 -3.21
N SER A 43 -11.66 -6.17 -4.18
CA SER A 43 -10.96 -7.40 -4.52
C SER A 43 -9.54 -7.13 -5.03
N ASN A 44 -8.85 -6.22 -4.38
CA ASN A 44 -7.42 -5.97 -4.52
C ASN A 44 -6.80 -6.18 -3.13
N THR A 45 -6.97 -7.38 -2.60
CA THR A 45 -6.28 -7.78 -1.39
C THR A 45 -4.79 -7.73 -1.68
N LYS A 46 -4.14 -6.67 -1.22
CA LYS A 46 -2.68 -6.61 -1.15
C LYS A 46 -2.23 -7.84 -0.38
N LYS A 47 -1.78 -8.85 -1.10
CA LYS A 47 -1.36 -10.11 -0.45
C LYS A 47 -0.05 -9.91 0.28
N PHE A 48 0.84 -9.10 -0.29
CA PHE A 48 2.14 -8.77 0.27
C PHE A 48 2.25 -7.27 0.52
N ASN A 49 3.03 -6.90 1.51
CA ASN A 49 3.33 -5.51 1.83
C ASN A 49 4.76 -5.40 2.39
N PRO A 50 5.78 -5.64 1.57
CA PRO A 50 7.17 -5.56 2.01
C PRO A 50 7.51 -4.18 2.57
N PRO A 51 8.28 -4.08 3.68
CA PRO A 51 8.68 -2.80 4.22
C PRO A 51 9.58 -2.02 3.26
N ALA A 52 9.51 -0.70 3.31
CA ALA A 52 10.19 0.18 2.35
C ALA A 52 11.69 -0.09 2.23
N TRP A 53 12.37 -0.48 3.33
CA TRP A 53 13.80 -0.71 3.33
C TRP A 53 14.23 -1.89 2.45
N ILE A 54 13.33 -2.88 2.19
CA ILE A 54 13.66 -4.03 1.34
C ILE A 54 13.19 -3.84 -0.11
N GLN A 55 12.33 -2.87 -0.40
CA GLN A 55 11.81 -2.67 -1.75
C GLN A 55 12.92 -2.43 -2.77
N GLY A 56 12.76 -3.06 -3.93
CA GLY A 56 13.72 -3.07 -5.02
C GLY A 56 14.15 -4.48 -5.42
N THR A 57 15.16 -4.57 -6.25
CA THR A 57 15.68 -5.83 -6.80
C THR A 57 17.02 -6.20 -6.13
N TRP A 58 17.11 -7.42 -5.66
CA TRP A 58 18.24 -7.96 -4.92
C TRP A 58 18.74 -9.23 -5.59
N LEU A 59 19.96 -9.20 -6.13
CA LEU A 59 20.54 -10.28 -6.91
C LEU A 59 21.86 -10.77 -6.33
N ASP A 60 22.12 -12.07 -6.51
CA ASP A 60 23.43 -12.66 -6.31
C ASP A 60 24.34 -12.50 -7.56
N SER A 61 25.51 -13.08 -7.51
CA SER A 61 26.47 -13.07 -8.63
C SER A 61 25.97 -13.78 -9.89
N ASN A 62 24.96 -14.65 -9.77
CA ASN A 62 24.38 -15.41 -10.86
C ASN A 62 23.09 -14.80 -11.39
N ASN A 63 22.75 -13.57 -10.99
CA ASN A 63 21.50 -12.87 -11.30
C ASN A 63 20.23 -13.64 -10.82
N ILE A 64 20.39 -14.42 -9.76
CA ILE A 64 19.28 -15.05 -9.06
C ILE A 64 18.97 -14.22 -7.81
N GLY A 65 17.70 -14.07 -7.48
CA GLY A 65 17.35 -13.31 -6.29
C GLY A 65 15.87 -13.01 -6.11
N TYR A 66 15.61 -11.80 -5.65
CA TYR A 66 14.28 -11.38 -5.22
C TYR A 66 14.00 -9.94 -5.66
N LYS A 67 12.72 -9.68 -5.93
CA LYS A 67 12.22 -8.32 -6.13
C LYS A 67 11.04 -8.09 -5.20
N PHE A 68 11.07 -6.95 -4.53
CA PHE A 68 10.01 -6.52 -3.64
C PHE A 68 9.39 -5.25 -4.17
N GLU A 69 8.12 -5.28 -4.42
CA GLU A 69 7.30 -4.12 -4.79
C GLU A 69 6.42 -3.72 -3.62
N VAL A 70 5.70 -2.62 -3.72
CA VAL A 70 4.83 -2.10 -2.64
C VAL A 70 3.79 -3.14 -2.19
N ASN A 71 3.37 -4.02 -3.10
CA ASN A 71 2.29 -4.99 -2.89
C ASN A 71 2.59 -6.37 -3.48
N ASP A 72 3.83 -6.64 -3.82
CA ASP A 72 4.22 -7.91 -4.43
C ASP A 72 5.59 -8.40 -3.97
N PHE A 73 5.79 -9.67 -4.10
CA PHE A 73 7.03 -10.39 -3.85
C PHE A 73 7.33 -11.30 -5.03
N CYS A 74 8.50 -11.15 -5.62
CA CYS A 74 8.92 -11.93 -6.77
C CYS A 74 10.21 -12.69 -6.50
N VAL A 75 10.31 -13.88 -7.06
CA VAL A 75 11.56 -14.65 -7.16
C VAL A 75 12.12 -14.50 -8.56
N ILE A 76 13.39 -14.20 -8.66
CA ILE A 76 14.10 -14.03 -9.92
C ILE A 76 15.03 -15.24 -10.13
N VAL A 77 14.84 -15.93 -11.23
CA VAL A 77 15.71 -16.99 -11.72
C VAL A 77 16.24 -16.62 -13.11
N PRO A 78 17.31 -17.25 -13.63
CA PRO A 78 18.00 -16.77 -14.82
C PRO A 78 17.13 -16.56 -16.06
N THR A 79 16.00 -17.27 -16.15
CA THR A 79 15.14 -17.25 -17.34
C THR A 79 13.81 -16.56 -17.14
N GLN A 80 13.44 -16.21 -15.90
CA GLN A 80 12.14 -15.65 -15.60
C GLN A 80 12.07 -14.94 -14.25
N GLU A 81 11.12 -14.04 -14.12
CA GLU A 81 10.67 -13.43 -12.88
C GLU A 81 9.29 -14.03 -12.52
N ILE A 82 9.15 -14.53 -11.31
CA ILE A 82 7.91 -15.13 -10.80
C ILE A 82 7.37 -14.24 -9.69
N CYS A 83 6.29 -13.52 -9.97
CA CYS A 83 5.64 -12.61 -9.02
C CYS A 83 4.37 -13.25 -8.47
N TYR A 84 4.23 -13.23 -7.15
CA TYR A 84 3.16 -13.97 -6.47
C TYR A 84 1.84 -13.22 -6.36
N ASN A 85 1.81 -11.93 -6.67
CA ASN A 85 0.56 -11.16 -6.74
C ASN A 85 0.13 -10.85 -8.18
N GLN A 86 0.70 -11.56 -9.16
CA GLN A 86 0.44 -11.35 -10.58
C GLN A 86 0.11 -12.67 -11.28
N GLY A 87 -0.57 -12.57 -12.42
CA GLY A 87 -0.89 -13.70 -13.27
C GLY A 87 -1.67 -14.79 -12.53
N ILE A 88 -1.34 -16.04 -12.80
CA ILE A 88 -1.98 -17.22 -12.19
C ILE A 88 -1.75 -17.27 -10.67
N PHE A 89 -0.59 -16.84 -10.20
CA PHE A 89 -0.25 -16.87 -8.77
C PHE A 89 -1.10 -15.90 -7.95
N ALA A 90 -1.63 -14.85 -8.55
CA ALA A 90 -2.53 -13.92 -7.86
C ALA A 90 -3.78 -14.59 -7.27
N THR A 91 -4.23 -15.69 -7.84
CA THR A 91 -5.37 -16.47 -7.34
C THR A 91 -4.97 -17.67 -6.50
N GLU A 92 -3.76 -18.19 -6.69
CA GLU A 92 -3.28 -19.39 -6.02
C GLU A 92 -2.63 -19.13 -4.66
N VAL A 93 -2.08 -17.93 -4.45
CA VAL A 93 -1.47 -17.55 -3.19
C VAL A 93 -2.53 -17.28 -2.14
N THR A 94 -2.41 -17.96 -0.99
CA THR A 94 -3.29 -17.81 0.17
C THR A 94 -2.48 -17.75 1.47
N ASP A 95 -3.14 -17.41 2.57
CA ASP A 95 -2.57 -17.45 3.93
C ASP A 95 -1.26 -16.65 4.09
N VAL A 96 -1.19 -15.48 3.45
CA VAL A 96 0.00 -14.61 3.56
C VAL A 96 0.10 -14.07 4.98
N LYS A 97 1.25 -14.32 5.61
CA LYS A 97 1.62 -13.80 6.93
C LYS A 97 2.96 -13.11 6.82
N GLU A 98 3.05 -11.93 7.39
CA GLU A 98 4.26 -11.12 7.36
C GLU A 98 4.64 -10.66 8.76
N GLU A 99 5.93 -10.79 9.08
CA GLU A 99 6.56 -10.21 10.28
C GLU A 99 7.61 -9.20 9.82
N LYS A 100 7.57 -8.00 10.37
CA LYS A 100 8.39 -6.87 9.90
C LYS A 100 9.03 -6.14 11.06
N THR A 101 10.30 -5.82 10.90
CA THR A 101 11.03 -4.89 11.76
C THR A 101 11.83 -3.92 10.86
N ASP A 102 12.60 -3.03 11.46
CA ASP A 102 13.46 -2.09 10.74
C ASP A 102 14.57 -2.78 9.94
N ASN A 103 14.87 -4.03 10.27
CA ASN A 103 15.97 -4.78 9.66
C ASN A 103 15.66 -6.25 9.34
N THR A 104 14.44 -6.70 9.59
CA THR A 104 13.97 -8.05 9.25
C THR A 104 12.65 -8.01 8.52
N TYR A 105 12.51 -8.87 7.53
CA TYR A 105 11.25 -9.14 6.86
C TYR A 105 11.10 -10.63 6.69
N LYS A 106 10.07 -11.20 7.29
CA LYS A 106 9.71 -12.59 7.13
C LYS A 106 8.33 -12.68 6.54
N VAL A 107 8.20 -13.48 5.51
CA VAL A 107 6.94 -13.73 4.82
C VAL A 107 6.71 -15.24 4.67
N SER A 108 5.50 -15.66 4.95
CA SER A 108 5.04 -17.01 4.67
C SER A 108 3.71 -16.97 3.95
N PHE A 109 3.51 -17.91 3.03
CA PHE A 109 2.29 -18.07 2.26
C PHE A 109 2.13 -19.49 1.77
N ARG A 110 0.93 -19.83 1.36
CA ARG A 110 0.62 -21.12 0.72
C ARG A 110 0.37 -20.88 -0.77
N LEU A 111 0.82 -21.82 -1.57
CA LEU A 111 0.56 -21.87 -3.00
C LEU A 111 -0.26 -23.13 -3.30
N SER A 112 -1.44 -22.97 -3.91
CA SER A 112 -2.28 -24.08 -4.40
C SER A 112 -2.41 -25.25 -3.45
N ASN A 113 -2.93 -25.10 -2.27
CA ASN A 113 -3.34 -26.18 -1.35
C ASN A 113 -2.28 -27.02 -0.64
N ALA A 114 -1.01 -27.05 -1.05
CA ALA A 114 -0.11 -28.07 -0.52
C ALA A 114 1.09 -27.51 0.24
N THR A 115 1.83 -26.57 -0.28
CA THR A 115 3.13 -26.19 0.26
C THR A 115 3.11 -24.82 0.90
N THR A 116 3.62 -24.73 2.12
CA THR A 116 3.89 -23.43 2.77
C THR A 116 5.32 -23.00 2.41
N TYR A 117 5.42 -21.84 1.83
CA TYR A 117 6.70 -21.18 1.56
C TYR A 117 7.00 -20.22 2.69
N ILE A 118 8.24 -20.20 3.14
CA ILE A 118 8.72 -19.30 4.19
C ILE A 118 10.02 -18.67 3.72
N TYR A 119 10.07 -17.37 3.71
CA TYR A 119 11.26 -16.58 3.42
C TYR A 119 11.55 -15.63 4.58
N GLU A 120 12.80 -15.52 4.93
CA GLU A 120 13.28 -14.56 5.92
C GLU A 120 14.45 -13.78 5.37
N PHE A 121 14.38 -12.47 5.46
CA PHE A 121 15.39 -11.54 4.97
C PHE A 121 15.86 -10.66 6.10
N LYS A 122 17.19 -10.47 6.17
CA LYS A 122 17.82 -9.57 7.15
C LYS A 122 18.60 -8.50 6.42
N LYS A 123 18.38 -7.25 6.81
CA LYS A 123 19.16 -6.12 6.32
C LYS A 123 20.57 -6.21 6.88
N LYS A 124 21.58 -6.23 6.00
CA LYS A 124 22.98 -6.16 6.35
C LYS A 124 23.52 -4.72 6.17
N SER A 125 23.06 -4.06 5.10
CA SER A 125 23.28 -2.65 4.81
C SER A 125 22.17 -2.12 3.89
N ASP A 126 22.26 -0.88 3.43
CA ASP A 126 21.30 -0.33 2.47
C ASP A 126 21.39 -0.98 1.08
N THR A 127 22.48 -1.69 0.81
CA THR A 127 22.74 -2.35 -0.48
C THR A 127 22.93 -3.85 -0.37
N GLN A 128 22.81 -4.43 0.82
CA GLN A 128 22.97 -5.86 1.03
C GLN A 128 21.91 -6.43 1.99
N ILE A 129 21.33 -7.57 1.61
CA ILE A 129 20.48 -8.39 2.46
C ILE A 129 20.99 -9.82 2.51
N VAL A 130 20.60 -10.51 3.56
CA VAL A 130 20.81 -11.97 3.73
C VAL A 130 19.45 -12.64 3.74
N ALA A 131 19.24 -13.63 2.89
CA ALA A 131 18.07 -14.49 2.93
C ALA A 131 18.40 -15.81 3.63
N THR A 132 17.44 -16.37 4.33
CA THR A 132 17.57 -17.70 4.95
C THR A 132 17.27 -18.81 3.93
N PRO A 133 18.10 -19.86 3.84
CA PRO A 133 19.33 -20.04 4.58
C PRO A 133 20.52 -19.27 3.96
N TYR A 134 21.11 -18.39 4.70
CA TYR A 134 22.38 -17.67 4.57
C TYR A 134 22.95 -17.41 3.15
N LYS A 135 22.18 -16.78 2.29
CA LYS A 135 22.65 -16.30 0.99
C LYS A 135 22.60 -14.78 0.95
N GLU A 136 23.71 -14.15 0.54
CA GLU A 136 23.77 -12.70 0.42
C GLU A 136 23.31 -12.23 -0.97
N PHE A 137 22.59 -11.13 -1.00
CA PHE A 137 22.11 -10.49 -2.21
C PHE A 137 22.44 -9.00 -2.16
N THR A 138 22.76 -8.44 -3.32
CA THR A 138 23.11 -7.04 -3.49
C THR A 138 21.99 -6.34 -4.25
N LYS A 139 21.68 -5.13 -3.84
CA LYS A 139 20.69 -4.29 -4.50
C LYS A 139 21.21 -3.82 -5.86
N LYS A 140 20.35 -3.84 -6.85
CA LYS A 140 20.60 -3.37 -8.21
C LYS A 140 19.94 -2.01 -8.45
#